data_7c005f3ce8e66a6c7179cacde187184e
#
_entry.id   7c005f3ce8e66a6c7179cacde187184e
#
_cell.length_a   1.000
_cell.length_b   1.000
_cell.length_c   1.000
_cell.angle_alpha   90.00
_cell.angle_beta   90.00
_cell.angle_gamma   90.00
#
_symmetry.space_group_name_H-M   'P 1'
#
loop_
_entity.id
_entity.type
_entity.pdbx_description
1 polymer ?
#
loop_
_entity_poly.entity_id
_entity_poly.type
_entity_poly.pdbx_seq_one_letter_code
_entity_poly.pdbx_strand_id
1 'polypeptide(L)'
;MIPTVNTNGHTARKALACLLALTALAALPMGGCRGDRTDKPPRRFFPDMDYQPKLKAQSETEFFEDGKSQRDLVDGVVPFSDHSVLPSQDDMSEWAQMRRKNHADMLKGDETYYFGMVAGSDPETPQWVGRMPVEVDEDLIARGAERFNIYCAMCHGYDAIGNDSGTVGRLMNVRPINILDAKYRDRNGEFGSDGYLFHIIREGLWSPDGSNRMPAYGYAVDEHDAWAIVAYIRVLQAAFDAEGKPVIDAPAGSTNDNGGEG
;
A
#
# COMPACT_ATOMS: atom_id res chain seq x y z
N MET A 1 8.40 -27.28 -88.32
CA MET A 1 7.66 -27.45 -87.07
C MET A 1 8.63 -27.48 -85.92
N ILE A 2 8.73 -26.41 -85.12
CA ILE A 2 9.60 -26.34 -83.95
C ILE A 2 8.70 -26.51 -82.73
N PRO A 3 9.00 -27.48 -81.84
CA PRO A 3 8.19 -27.60 -80.58
C PRO A 3 8.51 -26.49 -79.61
N THR A 4 7.57 -25.69 -79.26
CA THR A 4 7.67 -24.72 -78.16
C THR A 4 7.62 -25.48 -76.86
N VAL A 5 8.76 -25.59 -76.19
CA VAL A 5 8.79 -26.13 -74.79
C VAL A 5 8.27 -25.06 -73.86
N ASN A 6 7.11 -25.28 -73.28
CA ASN A 6 6.53 -24.42 -72.27
C ASN A 6 7.21 -24.64 -70.90
N THR A 7 8.29 -23.96 -70.65
CA THR A 7 9.09 -24.10 -69.42
C THR A 7 8.59 -23.22 -68.28
N ASN A 8 7.57 -22.38 -68.53
CA ASN A 8 7.11 -21.38 -67.54
C ASN A 8 6.27 -21.94 -66.39
N GLY A 9 5.63 -23.10 -66.58
CA GLY A 9 4.78 -23.67 -65.53
C GLY A 9 5.54 -24.31 -64.37
N HIS A 10 6.71 -24.91 -64.64
CA HIS A 10 7.50 -25.55 -63.59
C HIS A 10 8.27 -24.58 -62.74
N THR A 11 8.76 -23.48 -63.29
CA THR A 11 9.46 -22.44 -62.56
C THR A 11 8.50 -21.63 -61.69
N ALA A 12 7.31 -21.33 -62.21
CA ALA A 12 6.25 -20.63 -61.43
C ALA A 12 5.79 -21.47 -60.23
N ARG A 13 5.60 -22.78 -60.41
CA ARG A 13 5.22 -23.69 -59.30
C ARG A 13 6.30 -23.80 -58.23
N LYS A 14 7.58 -23.87 -58.64
CA LYS A 14 8.71 -23.90 -57.69
C LYS A 14 8.85 -22.58 -56.92
N ALA A 15 8.67 -21.44 -57.60
CA ALA A 15 8.68 -20.12 -56.97
C ALA A 15 7.55 -19.96 -55.97
N LEU A 16 6.35 -20.42 -56.31
CA LEU A 16 5.19 -20.39 -55.41
C LEU A 16 5.40 -21.29 -54.19
N ALA A 17 5.94 -22.49 -54.38
CA ALA A 17 6.26 -23.40 -53.26
C ALA A 17 7.34 -22.82 -52.33
N CYS A 18 8.36 -22.18 -52.87
CA CYS A 18 9.37 -21.50 -52.04
C CYS A 18 8.79 -20.32 -51.27
N LEU A 19 7.88 -19.55 -51.87
CA LEU A 19 7.23 -18.41 -51.22
C LEU A 19 6.32 -18.88 -50.07
N LEU A 20 5.58 -19.95 -50.27
CA LEU A 20 4.73 -20.56 -49.25
C LEU A 20 5.58 -21.18 -48.11
N ALA A 21 6.71 -21.78 -48.41
CA ALA A 21 7.60 -22.29 -47.40
C ALA A 21 8.26 -21.16 -46.56
N LEU A 22 8.64 -20.05 -47.20
CA LEU A 22 9.16 -18.86 -46.55
C LEU A 22 8.13 -18.17 -45.64
N THR A 23 6.88 -18.05 -46.10
CA THR A 23 5.79 -17.48 -45.29
C THR A 23 5.43 -18.38 -44.11
N ALA A 24 5.42 -19.69 -44.28
CA ALA A 24 5.22 -20.66 -43.20
C ALA A 24 6.35 -20.61 -42.16
N LEU A 25 7.60 -20.47 -42.61
CA LEU A 25 8.76 -20.34 -41.73
C LEU A 25 8.79 -19.02 -40.97
N ALA A 26 8.31 -17.94 -41.58
CA ALA A 26 8.18 -16.62 -40.94
C ALA A 26 7.00 -16.56 -39.94
N ALA A 27 5.97 -17.38 -40.11
CA ALA A 27 4.81 -17.46 -39.23
C ALA A 27 5.08 -18.24 -37.91
N LEU A 28 6.06 -19.15 -37.93
CA LEU A 28 6.45 -19.97 -36.77
C LEU A 28 6.88 -19.15 -35.54
N PRO A 29 7.69 -18.07 -35.63
CA PRO A 29 8.08 -17.29 -34.46
C PRO A 29 6.97 -16.35 -33.93
N MET A 30 5.93 -16.07 -34.70
CA MET A 30 4.84 -15.19 -34.26
C MET A 30 3.83 -15.86 -33.33
N GLY A 31 3.78 -17.17 -33.27
CA GLY A 31 2.91 -17.94 -32.38
C GLY A 31 3.50 -18.24 -31.00
N GLY A 32 4.81 -17.99 -30.81
CA GLY A 32 5.55 -18.48 -29.64
C GLY A 32 5.61 -17.54 -28.43
N CYS A 33 5.08 -16.32 -28.47
CA CYS A 33 5.29 -15.34 -27.43
C CYS A 33 4.13 -15.18 -26.43
N ARG A 34 3.05 -15.91 -26.55
CA ARG A 34 2.03 -15.99 -25.51
C ARG A 34 2.37 -17.17 -24.60
N GLY A 35 3.04 -16.89 -23.49
CA GLY A 35 3.29 -17.89 -22.46
C GLY A 35 1.98 -18.48 -21.95
N ASP A 36 1.92 -19.81 -21.90
CA ASP A 36 0.83 -20.51 -21.22
C ASP A 36 0.79 -20.13 -19.74
N ARG A 37 -0.38 -20.18 -19.15
CA ARG A 37 -0.52 -20.11 -17.68
C ARG A 37 0.22 -21.30 -17.09
N THR A 38 1.21 -21.01 -16.28
CA THR A 38 2.02 -22.01 -15.59
C THR A 38 2.23 -21.57 -14.14
N ASP A 39 2.29 -22.50 -13.23
CA ASP A 39 2.70 -22.36 -11.84
C ASP A 39 4.24 -22.29 -11.68
N LYS A 40 4.97 -22.52 -12.78
CA LYS A 40 6.43 -22.45 -12.76
C LYS A 40 6.90 -21.03 -13.02
N PRO A 41 7.99 -20.60 -12.37
CA PRO A 41 8.62 -19.31 -12.64
C PRO A 41 8.95 -19.15 -14.12
N PRO A 42 8.84 -17.93 -14.69
CA PRO A 42 9.21 -17.70 -16.09
C PRO A 42 10.68 -18.02 -16.33
N ARG A 43 10.97 -18.66 -17.46
CA ARG A 43 12.36 -18.93 -17.86
C ARG A 43 13.03 -17.61 -18.26
N ARG A 44 14.10 -17.28 -17.58
CA ARG A 44 14.91 -16.09 -17.86
C ARG A 44 16.22 -16.50 -18.49
N PHE A 45 16.62 -15.84 -19.59
CA PHE A 45 17.88 -16.06 -20.24
C PHE A 45 19.06 -15.54 -19.43
N PHE A 46 18.87 -14.39 -18.81
CA PHE A 46 19.84 -13.75 -17.93
C PHE A 46 19.14 -13.48 -16.61
N PRO A 47 19.28 -14.36 -15.60
CA PRO A 47 18.62 -14.19 -14.30
C PRO A 47 19.19 -13.01 -13.51
N ASP A 48 20.37 -12.51 -13.89
CA ASP A 48 21.04 -11.38 -13.26
C ASP A 48 21.03 -11.50 -11.72
N MET A 49 20.45 -10.57 -10.99
CA MET A 49 20.35 -10.61 -9.54
C MET A 49 19.06 -11.26 -9.00
N ASP A 50 18.26 -11.87 -9.84
CA ASP A 50 17.03 -12.55 -9.42
C ASP A 50 17.31 -13.74 -8.49
N TYR A 51 18.43 -14.44 -8.75
CA TYR A 51 18.88 -15.54 -7.91
C TYR A 51 20.14 -15.12 -7.15
N GLN A 52 19.96 -14.75 -5.93
CA GLN A 52 21.07 -14.41 -5.04
C GLN A 52 21.26 -15.53 -4.01
N PRO A 53 22.50 -15.84 -3.59
CA PRO A 53 22.78 -16.82 -2.55
C PRO A 53 22.46 -16.22 -1.16
N LYS A 54 21.19 -15.88 -0.94
CA LYS A 54 20.69 -15.38 0.35
C LYS A 54 19.57 -16.26 0.85
N LEU A 55 19.52 -16.48 2.15
CA LEU A 55 18.41 -17.15 2.80
C LEU A 55 17.24 -16.19 2.92
N LYS A 56 16.07 -16.62 2.46
CA LYS A 56 14.79 -15.90 2.60
C LYS A 56 13.93 -16.63 3.62
N ALA A 57 12.96 -15.93 4.20
CA ALA A 57 11.94 -16.58 5.00
C ALA A 57 11.26 -17.70 4.20
N GLN A 58 11.06 -18.85 4.84
CA GLN A 58 10.47 -20.06 4.24
C GLN A 58 11.27 -20.68 3.08
N SER A 59 12.52 -20.28 2.86
CA SER A 59 13.37 -20.95 1.89
C SER A 59 13.99 -22.22 2.48
N GLU A 60 14.22 -23.22 1.62
CA GLU A 60 14.96 -24.42 1.96
C GLU A 60 16.47 -24.13 1.94
N THR A 61 17.24 -24.82 2.77
CA THR A 61 18.70 -24.78 2.80
C THR A 61 19.29 -26.10 3.26
N GLU A 62 20.35 -26.50 2.59
CA GLU A 62 21.14 -27.69 2.99
C GLU A 62 22.11 -27.40 4.15
N PHE A 63 22.23 -26.15 4.56
CA PHE A 63 23.17 -25.75 5.61
C PHE A 63 22.76 -26.27 6.99
N PHE A 64 21.47 -26.39 7.27
CA PHE A 64 20.93 -26.89 8.53
C PHE A 64 20.33 -28.26 8.36
N GLU A 65 20.52 -29.14 9.35
CA GLU A 65 20.02 -30.54 9.33
C GLU A 65 18.50 -30.64 9.14
N ASP A 66 17.73 -29.65 9.63
CA ASP A 66 16.27 -29.58 9.50
C ASP A 66 15.81 -29.01 8.15
N GLY A 67 16.72 -28.66 7.27
CA GLY A 67 16.43 -28.10 5.95
C GLY A 67 15.81 -26.69 5.95
N LYS A 68 15.62 -26.07 7.10
CA LYS A 68 14.96 -24.77 7.22
C LYS A 68 15.96 -23.65 7.28
N SER A 69 15.77 -22.62 6.45
CA SER A 69 16.59 -21.40 6.51
C SER A 69 16.18 -20.48 7.67
N GLN A 70 14.92 -20.52 8.05
CA GLN A 70 14.41 -19.75 9.18
C GLN A 70 14.71 -20.50 10.48
N ARG A 71 15.36 -19.78 11.41
CA ARG A 71 15.74 -20.33 12.72
C ARG A 71 14.76 -19.86 13.78
N ASP A 72 14.61 -20.69 14.82
CA ASP A 72 13.89 -20.28 16.02
C ASP A 72 14.62 -19.12 16.69
N LEU A 73 13.87 -18.32 17.42
CA LEU A 73 14.45 -17.21 18.18
C LEU A 73 15.41 -17.74 19.24
N VAL A 74 16.51 -17.04 19.43
CA VAL A 74 17.43 -17.36 20.52
C VAL A 74 16.72 -17.15 21.86
N ASP A 75 16.92 -18.06 22.81
CA ASP A 75 16.30 -17.98 24.13
C ASP A 75 16.60 -16.62 24.79
N GLY A 76 15.56 -15.99 25.31
CA GLY A 76 15.66 -14.68 25.96
C GLY A 76 15.60 -13.47 25.02
N VAL A 77 15.54 -13.68 23.71
CA VAL A 77 15.34 -12.59 22.74
C VAL A 77 13.87 -12.29 22.58
N VAL A 78 13.49 -11.05 22.76
CA VAL A 78 12.16 -10.53 22.44
C VAL A 78 12.25 -9.85 21.06
N PRO A 79 11.61 -10.40 20.01
CA PRO A 79 11.63 -9.76 18.70
C PRO A 79 10.84 -8.45 18.76
N PHE A 80 11.39 -7.42 18.18
CA PHE A 80 10.64 -6.20 17.90
C PHE A 80 9.71 -6.48 16.72
N SER A 81 8.42 -6.49 16.98
CA SER A 81 7.39 -6.65 15.95
C SER A 81 6.10 -6.03 16.45
N ASP A 82 5.57 -5.13 15.67
CA ASP A 82 4.28 -4.53 15.93
C ASP A 82 3.11 -5.37 15.40
N HIS A 83 3.32 -6.27 14.44
CA HIS A 83 2.18 -6.88 13.77
C HIS A 83 2.09 -8.39 13.74
N SER A 84 3.15 -9.14 13.78
CA SER A 84 2.96 -10.47 13.19
C SER A 84 3.29 -11.66 14.06
N VAL A 85 3.72 -11.45 15.28
CA VAL A 85 4.26 -12.56 16.09
C VAL A 85 3.41 -12.90 17.30
N LEU A 86 2.23 -12.30 17.39
CA LEU A 86 1.28 -12.76 18.39
C LEU A 86 0.67 -14.08 17.92
N PRO A 87 0.67 -15.10 18.78
CA PRO A 87 -0.02 -16.34 18.49
C PRO A 87 -1.50 -16.07 18.21
N SER A 88 -2.10 -16.92 17.36
CA SER A 88 -3.54 -16.87 17.11
C SER A 88 -4.33 -16.82 18.42
N GLN A 89 -5.45 -16.13 18.42
CA GLN A 89 -6.39 -16.11 19.56
C GLN A 89 -6.86 -17.52 19.95
N ASP A 90 -6.94 -18.43 18.98
CA ASP A 90 -7.36 -19.82 19.18
C ASP A 90 -6.24 -20.70 19.76
N ASP A 91 -4.99 -20.25 19.77
CA ASP A 91 -3.89 -20.97 20.39
C ASP A 91 -3.93 -20.80 21.92
N MET A 92 -4.42 -21.82 22.59
CA MET A 92 -4.57 -21.86 24.05
C MET A 92 -3.34 -22.42 24.77
N SER A 93 -2.22 -22.64 24.07
CA SER A 93 -0.97 -23.07 24.71
C SER A 93 -0.51 -22.06 25.77
N GLU A 94 0.15 -22.55 26.83
CA GLU A 94 0.69 -21.70 27.91
C GLU A 94 1.65 -20.63 27.35
N TRP A 95 2.46 -21.01 26.35
CA TRP A 95 3.36 -20.11 25.66
C TRP A 95 2.60 -18.99 24.93
N ALA A 96 1.54 -19.31 24.21
CA ALA A 96 0.74 -18.35 23.48
C ALA A 96 0.04 -17.36 24.41
N GLN A 97 -0.49 -17.84 25.52
CA GLN A 97 -1.11 -16.98 26.55
C GLN A 97 -0.08 -16.05 27.19
N MET A 98 1.11 -16.57 27.53
CA MET A 98 2.20 -15.75 28.08
C MET A 98 2.66 -14.69 27.10
N ARG A 99 2.81 -15.03 25.82
CA ARG A 99 3.20 -14.07 24.78
C ARG A 99 2.17 -12.95 24.61
N ARG A 100 0.88 -13.30 24.53
CA ARG A 100 -0.19 -12.29 24.47
C ARG A 100 -0.22 -11.38 25.68
N LYS A 101 -0.08 -11.97 26.88
CA LYS A 101 -0.04 -11.21 28.13
C LYS A 101 1.15 -10.26 28.17
N ASN A 102 2.36 -10.73 27.87
CA ASN A 102 3.56 -9.91 27.90
C ASN A 102 3.47 -8.76 26.88
N HIS A 103 2.95 -9.03 25.68
CA HIS A 103 2.72 -7.98 24.69
C HIS A 103 1.69 -6.95 25.18
N ALA A 104 0.56 -7.41 25.72
CA ALA A 104 -0.43 -6.50 26.30
C ALA A 104 0.12 -5.69 27.47
N ASP A 105 0.96 -6.29 28.32
CA ASP A 105 1.59 -5.58 29.45
C ASP A 105 2.64 -4.56 28.98
N MET A 106 3.35 -4.82 27.89
CA MET A 106 4.27 -3.83 27.28
C MET A 106 3.52 -2.62 26.71
N LEU A 107 2.33 -2.83 26.18
CA LEU A 107 1.54 -1.77 25.54
C LEU A 107 0.61 -1.02 26.50
N LYS A 108 0.37 -1.54 27.71
CA LYS A 108 -0.52 -0.89 28.71
C LYS A 108 -0.10 0.52 29.13
N GLY A 109 1.18 0.85 28.97
CA GLY A 109 1.68 2.15 29.40
C GLY A 109 1.21 3.32 28.53
N ASP A 110 0.70 3.06 27.30
CA ASP A 110 0.38 4.10 26.33
C ASP A 110 -0.66 3.68 25.29
N GLU A 111 -1.80 3.16 25.74
CA GLU A 111 -2.92 2.78 24.87
C GLU A 111 -3.38 3.93 23.97
N THR A 112 -3.27 5.15 24.50
CA THR A 112 -3.64 6.36 23.77
C THR A 112 -2.72 6.60 22.58
N TYR A 113 -1.42 6.45 22.77
CA TYR A 113 -0.44 6.65 21.70
C TYR A 113 -0.47 5.56 20.64
N TYR A 114 -0.52 4.29 21.07
CA TYR A 114 -0.43 3.15 20.15
C TYR A 114 -1.73 2.79 19.44
N PHE A 115 -2.87 3.07 20.05
CA PHE A 115 -4.17 2.66 19.51
C PHE A 115 -5.15 3.83 19.27
N GLY A 116 -4.84 5.04 19.72
CA GLY A 116 -5.75 6.17 19.61
C GLY A 116 -6.97 6.08 20.54
N MET A 117 -6.94 5.15 21.50
CA MET A 117 -8.05 4.88 22.42
C MET A 117 -7.84 5.56 23.76
N VAL A 118 -8.95 5.84 24.44
CA VAL A 118 -8.91 6.25 25.84
C VAL A 118 -8.45 5.05 26.67
N ALA A 119 -7.46 5.26 27.55
CA ALA A 119 -6.90 4.20 28.37
C ALA A 119 -7.99 3.44 29.14
N GLY A 120 -7.95 2.11 29.08
CA GLY A 120 -8.92 1.23 29.71
C GLY A 120 -10.27 1.13 29.01
N SER A 121 -10.41 1.67 27.78
CA SER A 121 -11.60 1.42 26.97
C SER A 121 -11.64 -0.01 26.45
N ASP A 122 -12.86 -0.53 26.24
CA ASP A 122 -13.06 -1.85 25.67
C ASP A 122 -12.64 -1.86 24.20
N PRO A 123 -11.75 -2.77 23.76
CA PRO A 123 -11.34 -2.88 22.35
C PRO A 123 -12.50 -3.20 21.38
N GLU A 124 -13.58 -3.85 21.84
CA GLU A 124 -14.75 -4.14 21.00
C GLU A 124 -15.66 -2.93 20.83
N THR A 125 -15.62 -2.00 21.81
CA THR A 125 -16.38 -0.74 21.79
C THR A 125 -15.47 0.42 22.16
N PRO A 126 -14.48 0.73 21.30
CA PRO A 126 -13.43 1.68 21.64
C PRO A 126 -13.96 3.10 21.84
N GLN A 127 -13.46 3.77 22.87
CA GLN A 127 -13.62 5.20 23.04
C GLN A 127 -12.36 5.88 22.49
N TRP A 128 -12.54 6.65 21.43
CA TRP A 128 -11.44 7.31 20.76
C TRP A 128 -11.05 8.59 21.51
N VAL A 129 -9.73 8.86 21.58
CA VAL A 129 -9.26 10.12 22.14
C VAL A 129 -9.63 11.29 21.23
N GLY A 130 -10.20 12.33 21.80
CA GLY A 130 -10.60 13.53 21.05
C GLY A 130 -9.40 14.35 20.54
N ARG A 131 -8.22 14.22 21.18
CA ARG A 131 -7.02 14.94 20.84
C ARG A 131 -5.80 14.01 20.82
N MET A 132 -4.93 14.21 19.86
CA MET A 132 -3.68 13.45 19.73
C MET A 132 -2.79 13.61 20.99
N PRO A 133 -2.12 12.52 21.42
CA PRO A 133 -1.29 12.50 22.62
C PRO A 133 0.17 12.92 22.35
N VAL A 134 0.40 13.69 21.28
CA VAL A 134 1.73 14.16 20.87
C VAL A 134 1.77 15.68 20.85
N GLU A 135 2.94 16.25 21.07
CA GLU A 135 3.15 17.68 20.91
C GLU A 135 3.11 18.03 19.43
N VAL A 136 2.31 19.05 19.08
CA VAL A 136 2.12 19.47 17.70
C VAL A 136 3.00 20.70 17.45
N ASP A 137 4.07 20.45 16.73
CA ASP A 137 5.01 21.48 16.29
C ASP A 137 5.08 21.53 14.75
N GLU A 138 5.93 22.40 14.23
CA GLU A 138 6.13 22.58 12.80
C GLU A 138 6.74 21.32 12.15
N ASP A 139 7.65 20.65 12.83
CA ASP A 139 8.34 19.45 12.32
C ASP A 139 7.33 18.28 12.20
N LEU A 140 6.47 18.09 13.19
CA LEU A 140 5.41 17.08 13.12
C LEU A 140 4.44 17.35 11.97
N ILE A 141 4.02 18.61 11.77
CA ILE A 141 3.13 18.98 10.67
C ILE A 141 3.81 18.76 9.32
N ALA A 142 5.06 19.16 9.16
CA ALA A 142 5.85 18.96 7.95
C ALA A 142 6.01 17.46 7.64
N ARG A 143 6.29 16.66 8.65
CA ARG A 143 6.34 15.20 8.55
C ARG A 143 5.01 14.62 8.13
N GLY A 144 3.92 15.08 8.72
CA GLY A 144 2.55 14.68 8.38
C GLY A 144 2.19 15.00 6.94
N ALA A 145 2.58 16.18 6.45
CA ALA A 145 2.38 16.59 5.06
C ALA A 145 3.14 15.66 4.09
N GLU A 146 4.39 15.35 4.40
CA GLU A 146 5.20 14.42 3.59
C GLU A 146 4.52 13.05 3.52
N ARG A 147 4.14 12.46 4.67
CA ARG A 147 3.55 11.13 4.75
C ARG A 147 2.15 11.08 4.12
N PHE A 148 1.34 12.09 4.34
CA PHE A 148 0.04 12.21 3.67
C PHE A 148 0.19 12.22 2.16
N ASN A 149 1.14 12.99 1.63
CA ASN A 149 1.38 13.08 0.20
C ASN A 149 1.85 11.75 -0.41
N ILE A 150 2.62 10.96 0.34
CA ILE A 150 3.11 9.64 -0.12
C ILE A 150 1.99 8.60 -0.10
N TYR A 151 1.25 8.47 1.00
CA TYR A 151 0.35 7.34 1.23
C TYR A 151 -1.12 7.65 1.00
N CYS A 152 -1.56 8.89 1.24
CA CYS A 152 -2.98 9.24 1.30
C CYS A 152 -3.45 10.02 0.06
N ALA A 153 -2.63 10.92 -0.47
CA ALA A 153 -3.01 11.83 -1.55
C ALA A 153 -3.38 11.12 -2.84
N MET A 154 -2.87 9.91 -3.09
CA MET A 154 -3.25 9.11 -4.25
C MET A 154 -4.77 8.85 -4.30
N CYS A 155 -5.39 8.63 -3.15
CA CYS A 155 -6.82 8.42 -3.03
C CYS A 155 -7.57 9.70 -2.66
N HIS A 156 -7.08 10.43 -1.64
CA HIS A 156 -7.79 11.57 -1.08
C HIS A 156 -7.50 12.92 -1.76
N GLY A 157 -6.55 12.99 -2.69
CA GLY A 157 -6.05 14.24 -3.24
C GLY A 157 -5.13 14.99 -2.27
N TYR A 158 -4.36 15.92 -2.78
CA TYR A 158 -3.52 16.81 -1.95
C TYR A 158 -4.34 17.78 -1.11
N ASP A 159 -5.59 18.02 -1.52
CA ASP A 159 -6.58 18.86 -0.87
C ASP A 159 -7.46 18.12 0.15
N ALA A 160 -7.30 16.81 0.28
CA ALA A 160 -8.09 15.91 1.15
C ALA A 160 -9.60 15.88 0.85
N ILE A 161 -10.03 16.36 -0.33
CA ILE A 161 -11.46 16.35 -0.74
C ILE A 161 -11.91 14.93 -1.12
N GLY A 162 -10.98 14.08 -1.53
CA GLY A 162 -11.34 12.74 -2.00
C GLY A 162 -12.07 12.76 -3.34
N ASN A 163 -13.07 11.90 -3.50
CA ASN A 163 -13.84 11.76 -4.76
C ASN A 163 -12.91 11.70 -5.99
N ASP A 164 -13.01 12.69 -6.89
CA ASP A 164 -12.23 12.77 -8.12
C ASP A 164 -10.95 13.63 -7.96
N SER A 165 -10.63 14.12 -6.76
CA SER A 165 -9.42 14.90 -6.50
C SER A 165 -8.16 14.01 -6.55
N GLY A 166 -8.21 12.83 -5.97
CA GLY A 166 -7.14 11.85 -6.05
C GLY A 166 -7.12 11.09 -7.38
N THR A 167 -5.94 10.54 -7.72
CA THR A 167 -5.75 9.74 -8.93
C THR A 167 -6.63 8.49 -8.95
N VAL A 168 -6.83 7.85 -7.80
CA VAL A 168 -7.65 6.64 -7.68
C VAL A 168 -9.12 6.97 -7.98
N GLY A 169 -9.67 8.07 -7.43
CA GLY A 169 -11.05 8.48 -7.70
C GLY A 169 -11.30 8.76 -9.19
N ARG A 170 -10.32 9.36 -9.86
CA ARG A 170 -10.44 9.69 -11.32
C ARG A 170 -10.31 8.48 -12.24
N LEU A 171 -9.46 7.52 -11.90
CA LEU A 171 -9.09 6.41 -12.80
C LEU A 171 -9.79 5.09 -12.44
N MET A 172 -10.29 4.96 -11.23
CA MET A 172 -10.92 3.75 -10.72
C MET A 172 -12.34 4.06 -10.26
N ASN A 173 -13.21 3.06 -10.26
CA ASN A 173 -14.58 3.21 -9.75
C ASN A 173 -14.60 3.16 -8.20
N VAL A 174 -13.77 4.00 -7.58
CA VAL A 174 -13.65 4.15 -6.13
C VAL A 174 -13.88 5.61 -5.79
N ARG A 175 -14.68 5.87 -4.76
CA ARG A 175 -14.97 7.23 -4.30
C ARG A 175 -14.44 7.43 -2.88
N PRO A 176 -13.17 7.84 -2.72
CA PRO A 176 -12.64 8.17 -1.40
C PRO A 176 -13.45 9.30 -0.77
N ILE A 177 -13.61 9.23 0.55
CA ILE A 177 -14.38 10.22 1.29
C ILE A 177 -13.71 11.58 1.29
N ASN A 178 -14.51 12.64 1.46
CA ASN A 178 -14.02 13.98 1.75
C ASN A 178 -13.67 14.09 3.24
N ILE A 179 -12.38 14.21 3.56
CA ILE A 179 -11.91 14.33 4.96
C ILE A 179 -12.23 15.71 5.54
N LEU A 180 -12.54 16.69 4.70
CA LEU A 180 -12.90 18.06 5.13
C LEU A 180 -14.35 18.19 5.58
N ASP A 181 -15.21 17.17 5.39
CA ASP A 181 -16.61 17.19 5.82
C ASP A 181 -16.75 17.43 7.32
N ALA A 182 -17.84 18.10 7.72
CA ALA A 182 -18.12 18.49 9.10
C ALA A 182 -18.05 17.31 10.09
N LYS A 183 -18.48 16.11 9.68
CA LYS A 183 -18.46 14.91 10.54
C LYS A 183 -17.06 14.46 10.93
N TYR A 184 -16.03 14.75 10.12
CA TYR A 184 -14.63 14.43 10.41
C TYR A 184 -13.89 15.58 11.11
N ARG A 185 -14.51 16.75 11.22
CA ARG A 185 -13.99 17.90 11.95
C ARG A 185 -14.39 17.92 13.43
N ASP A 186 -15.55 17.36 13.75
CA ASP A 186 -16.05 17.31 15.12
C ASP A 186 -15.26 16.31 15.94
N ARG A 187 -14.31 16.82 16.73
CA ARG A 187 -13.43 16.00 17.59
C ARG A 187 -14.17 15.27 18.71
N ASN A 188 -15.39 15.67 19.02
CA ASN A 188 -16.24 14.99 19.99
C ASN A 188 -17.22 14.02 19.32
N GLY A 189 -17.27 14.02 18.00
CA GLY A 189 -18.08 13.11 17.21
C GLY A 189 -17.42 11.76 17.01
N GLU A 190 -18.21 10.77 16.68
CA GLU A 190 -17.79 9.39 16.46
C GLU A 190 -16.64 9.26 15.41
N PHE A 191 -16.75 10.01 14.30
CA PHE A 191 -15.83 9.91 13.16
C PHE A 191 -14.76 11.00 13.12
N GLY A 192 -14.89 12.02 13.96
CA GLY A 192 -14.04 13.21 13.90
C GLY A 192 -13.01 13.30 15.02
N SER A 193 -12.95 12.36 15.96
CA SER A 193 -11.91 12.31 16.98
C SER A 193 -10.53 12.02 16.38
N ASP A 194 -9.46 12.54 16.99
CA ASP A 194 -8.11 12.32 16.51
C ASP A 194 -7.74 10.82 16.57
N GLY A 195 -8.19 10.13 17.62
CA GLY A 195 -7.97 8.69 17.78
C GLY A 195 -8.67 7.85 16.72
N TYR A 196 -9.90 8.22 16.31
CA TYR A 196 -10.58 7.53 15.22
C TYR A 196 -9.82 7.68 13.89
N LEU A 197 -9.38 8.90 13.58
CA LEU A 197 -8.59 9.14 12.35
C LEU A 197 -7.28 8.34 12.37
N PHE A 198 -6.59 8.31 13.51
CA PHE A 198 -5.40 7.50 13.71
C PHE A 198 -5.68 6.01 13.47
N HIS A 199 -6.74 5.47 14.07
CA HIS A 199 -7.13 4.08 13.91
C HIS A 199 -7.42 3.73 12.46
N ILE A 200 -8.21 4.54 11.75
CA ILE A 200 -8.54 4.30 10.33
C ILE A 200 -7.29 4.34 9.44
N ILE A 201 -6.33 5.21 9.72
CA ILE A 201 -5.06 5.24 8.99
C ILE A 201 -4.32 3.91 9.16
N ARG A 202 -4.25 3.37 10.37
CA ARG A 202 -3.46 2.18 10.65
C ARG A 202 -4.17 0.88 10.32
N GLU A 203 -5.44 0.75 10.70
CA GLU A 203 -6.22 -0.50 10.59
C GLU A 203 -7.09 -0.56 9.33
N GLY A 204 -7.26 0.59 8.65
CA GLY A 204 -8.14 0.67 7.47
C GLY A 204 -9.62 0.72 7.84
N LEU A 205 -10.46 0.67 6.81
CA LEU A 205 -11.91 0.67 6.97
C LEU A 205 -12.53 -0.52 6.21
N TRP A 206 -13.21 -1.36 6.94
CA TRP A 206 -13.91 -2.53 6.43
C TRP A 206 -15.41 -2.35 6.48
N SER A 207 -16.11 -2.78 5.44
CA SER A 207 -17.57 -2.84 5.46
C SER A 207 -18.05 -4.12 6.15
N PRO A 208 -19.30 -4.14 6.65
CA PRO A 208 -19.89 -5.34 7.25
C PRO A 208 -19.95 -6.57 6.31
N ASP A 209 -19.92 -6.35 5.01
CA ASP A 209 -19.86 -7.40 3.99
C ASP A 209 -18.45 -7.97 3.76
N GLY A 210 -17.47 -7.51 4.55
CA GLY A 210 -16.06 -7.90 4.43
C GLY A 210 -15.29 -7.19 3.30
N SER A 211 -15.92 -6.24 2.58
CA SER A 211 -15.19 -5.46 1.57
C SER A 211 -14.31 -4.41 2.22
N ASN A 212 -13.10 -4.26 1.68
CA ASN A 212 -12.14 -3.25 2.14
C ASN A 212 -12.45 -1.91 1.46
N ARG A 213 -12.84 -0.90 2.24
CA ARG A 213 -13.15 0.45 1.77
C ARG A 213 -11.95 1.38 1.83
N MET A 214 -11.06 1.18 2.79
CA MET A 214 -9.78 1.86 2.90
C MET A 214 -8.75 0.84 3.39
N PRO A 215 -7.64 0.63 2.67
CA PRO A 215 -6.57 -0.27 3.10
C PRO A 215 -5.96 0.16 4.42
N ALA A 216 -5.52 -0.81 5.22
CA ALA A 216 -4.70 -0.56 6.40
C ALA A 216 -3.29 -0.13 6.00
N TYR A 217 -2.76 0.89 6.64
CA TYR A 217 -1.40 1.39 6.38
C TYR A 217 -0.43 1.17 7.55
N GLY A 218 -0.85 0.50 8.62
CA GLY A 218 -0.01 0.24 9.80
C GLY A 218 1.29 -0.51 9.52
N TYR A 219 1.40 -1.20 8.38
CA TYR A 219 2.63 -1.86 7.93
C TYR A 219 3.69 -0.87 7.35
N ALA A 220 3.28 0.32 6.92
CA ALA A 220 4.12 1.32 6.25
C ALA A 220 4.17 2.65 6.99
N VAL A 221 3.19 2.90 7.86
CA VAL A 221 3.03 4.13 8.65
C VAL A 221 3.07 3.73 10.11
N ASP A 222 4.14 4.08 10.81
CA ASP A 222 4.27 3.86 12.24
C ASP A 222 3.37 4.81 13.04
N GLU A 223 3.34 4.67 14.36
CA GLU A 223 2.46 5.44 15.24
C GLU A 223 2.77 6.94 15.17
N HIS A 224 4.05 7.29 15.17
CA HIS A 224 4.47 8.69 15.09
C HIS A 224 4.04 9.33 13.76
N ASP A 225 4.28 8.65 12.64
CA ASP A 225 3.88 9.09 11.31
C ASP A 225 2.36 9.17 11.18
N ALA A 226 1.60 8.25 11.81
CA ALA A 226 0.15 8.28 11.80
C ALA A 226 -0.39 9.51 12.56
N TRP A 227 0.17 9.82 13.75
CA TRP A 227 -0.19 11.04 14.47
C TRP A 227 0.22 12.31 13.70
N ALA A 228 1.37 12.29 13.03
CA ALA A 228 1.79 13.38 12.15
C ALA A 228 0.79 13.61 11.01
N ILE A 229 0.31 12.54 10.37
CA ILE A 229 -0.74 12.62 9.33
C ILE A 229 -2.02 13.20 9.91
N VAL A 230 -2.45 12.79 11.11
CA VAL A 230 -3.63 13.37 11.78
C VAL A 230 -3.43 14.86 12.02
N ALA A 231 -2.24 15.28 12.51
CA ALA A 231 -1.92 16.69 12.70
C ALA A 231 -2.04 17.50 11.39
N TYR A 232 -1.51 16.96 10.30
CA TYR A 232 -1.61 17.59 8.99
C TYR A 232 -3.06 17.66 8.46
N ILE A 233 -3.86 16.60 8.64
CA ILE A 233 -5.29 16.62 8.32
C ILE A 233 -5.99 17.76 9.08
N ARG A 234 -5.65 18.00 10.36
CA ARG A 234 -6.22 19.13 11.14
C ARG A 234 -5.82 20.48 10.57
N VAL A 235 -4.61 20.62 10.06
CA VAL A 235 -4.19 21.84 9.34
C VAL A 235 -5.01 22.04 8.07
N LEU A 236 -5.21 20.99 7.25
CA LEU A 236 -6.06 21.07 6.06
C LEU A 236 -7.50 21.44 6.42
N GLN A 237 -8.06 20.82 7.45
CA GLN A 237 -9.41 21.15 7.95
C GLN A 237 -9.53 22.59 8.49
N ALA A 238 -8.47 23.16 9.02
CA ALA A 238 -8.46 24.54 9.48
C ALA A 238 -8.30 25.54 8.34
N ALA A 239 -7.55 25.15 7.31
CA ALA A 239 -7.23 26.02 6.17
C ALA A 239 -8.32 26.06 5.10
N PHE A 240 -9.10 24.99 4.94
CA PHE A 240 -10.09 24.84 3.87
C PHE A 240 -11.47 24.45 4.40
N ASP A 241 -12.54 24.86 3.70
CA ASP A 241 -13.91 24.38 3.95
C ASP A 241 -14.13 22.98 3.30
N ALA A 242 -15.38 22.50 3.37
CA ALA A 242 -15.73 21.18 2.79
C ALA A 242 -15.68 21.18 1.25
N GLU A 243 -15.77 22.32 0.63
CA GLU A 243 -15.64 22.53 -0.81
C GLU A 243 -14.19 22.78 -1.26
N GLY A 244 -13.24 22.77 -0.31
CA GLY A 244 -11.80 23.01 -0.58
C GLY A 244 -11.46 24.47 -0.84
N LYS A 245 -12.32 25.41 -0.42
CA LYS A 245 -12.03 26.84 -0.50
C LYS A 245 -11.26 27.28 0.74
N PRO A 246 -10.24 28.14 0.59
CA PRO A 246 -9.52 28.69 1.74
C PRO A 246 -10.47 29.40 2.71
N VAL A 247 -10.40 29.02 3.99
CA VAL A 247 -11.13 29.68 5.08
C VAL A 247 -10.28 30.80 5.69
N ILE A 248 -8.95 30.69 5.59
CA ILE A 248 -8.00 31.67 6.08
C ILE A 248 -7.57 32.50 4.88
N ASP A 249 -7.78 33.83 4.94
CA ASP A 249 -7.17 34.74 3.98
C ASP A 249 -5.66 34.57 4.07
N ALA A 250 -5.05 34.09 2.99
CA ALA A 250 -3.59 33.97 2.92
C ALA A 250 -2.98 35.36 3.21
N PRO A 251 -1.98 35.46 4.10
CA PRO A 251 -1.30 36.73 4.31
C PRO A 251 -0.85 37.26 2.95
N ALA A 252 -1.27 38.47 2.60
CA ALA A 252 -0.93 39.14 1.37
C ALA A 252 0.62 39.25 1.28
N GLY A 253 1.27 38.32 0.60
CA GLY A 253 2.75 38.32 0.51
C GLY A 253 3.42 37.15 -0.17
N SER A 254 2.75 36.07 -0.56
CA SER A 254 3.41 35.01 -1.35
C SER A 254 2.93 34.99 -2.80
N THR A 255 3.30 36.00 -3.55
CA THR A 255 3.35 35.90 -5.03
C THR A 255 4.54 35.00 -5.35
N ASN A 256 4.26 33.72 -5.65
CA ASN A 256 5.23 32.90 -6.37
C ASN A 256 5.42 33.47 -7.76
N ASP A 257 6.36 34.41 -7.86
CA ASP A 257 6.87 34.94 -9.12
C ASP A 257 7.84 33.90 -9.71
N ASN A 258 7.29 32.78 -10.19
CA ASN A 258 8.01 31.92 -11.10
C ASN A 258 7.84 32.47 -12.52
N GLY A 259 8.46 33.61 -12.74
CA GLY A 259 8.78 34.11 -14.07
C GLY A 259 9.72 33.15 -14.76
N GLY A 260 9.17 32.27 -15.61
CA GLY A 260 9.92 31.51 -16.57
C GLY A 260 10.37 32.49 -17.67
N GLU A 261 11.65 32.80 -17.69
CA GLU A 261 12.35 33.27 -18.89
C GLU A 261 13.37 32.20 -19.30
N GLY A 262 13.31 31.84 -20.60
CA GLY A 262 14.36 31.11 -21.29
C GLY A 262 13.92 29.81 -21.96
#